data_3b20ab16156f346e1bfe2b3fb346eb36
#
_entry.id   3b20ab16156f346e1bfe2b3fb346eb36
#
_cell.length_a   1.000
_cell.length_b   1.000
_cell.length_c   1.000
_cell.angle_alpha   90.00
_cell.angle_beta   90.00
_cell.angle_gamma   90.00
#
_symmetry.space_group_name_H-M   'P 1'
#
loop_
_entity.id
_entity.type
_entity.pdbx_description
1 polymer ?
#
loop_
_entity_poly.entity_id
_entity_poly.type
_entity_poly.pdbx_seq_one_letter_code
_entity_poly.pdbx_strand_id
1 'polypeptide(L)'
;MKLFVSPLLALSCLIGNAVAAWPNGPFKTEGRWIVNANGDKISLAGANWPGHGEVMVPEGLQYQSIKDVLSDIKSIGMNAIRLTFATELVDQIYANNGKDVDLKTAFEEGLGKENGTIILQKVLKNNPSFTAQTTRLEVYDAIAAECLRQQIYIDLDNHISEAKWCCGGTDGNTWWGDTQFNVDNWVRGGKYMAAHSKKWPAKITQSLRNEPREPTNNNALRDKSYNWSDLYKYMRQGADAVHEADPNAIIVISGMNYDTYVTPLYSGEKLQPGGEVFNRDDFVGYGKDKLVLEIHNYENSGTSCSSLRYNLYNKGFQAMNESDPNVAEVFPVMLTEFGQAMNGADYNTANTYVSCLSEYLPEVKASWFIWVIVGRYYTRQGIQEFDDSWGLKKADWSGWKNDDYIAKYLKPQIAGTLKK
;
A
#
# COMPACT_ATOMS: atom_id res chain seq x y z
N MET A 1 2.84 -33.03 -73.70
CA MET A 1 2.02 -32.18 -72.83
C MET A 1 2.08 -32.75 -71.41
N LYS A 2 2.98 -32.24 -70.58
CA LYS A 2 3.18 -32.70 -69.19
C LYS A 2 2.53 -31.66 -68.30
N LEU A 3 1.48 -32.04 -67.57
CA LEU A 3 0.88 -31.22 -66.51
C LEU A 3 1.75 -31.21 -65.26
N PHE A 4 2.19 -30.02 -64.85
CA PHE A 4 2.75 -29.80 -63.51
C PHE A 4 1.62 -29.50 -62.53
N VAL A 5 1.50 -30.35 -61.52
CA VAL A 5 0.65 -30.12 -60.37
C VAL A 5 1.54 -29.57 -59.25
N SER A 6 1.34 -28.30 -58.88
CA SER A 6 1.97 -27.71 -57.71
C SER A 6 1.18 -28.07 -56.43
N PRO A 7 1.83 -28.50 -55.35
CA PRO A 7 1.17 -28.66 -54.08
C PRO A 7 1.04 -27.31 -53.36
N LEU A 8 -0.18 -26.90 -53.07
CA LEU A 8 -0.45 -25.81 -52.10
C LEU A 8 -0.06 -26.31 -50.68
N LEU A 9 0.97 -25.73 -50.12
CA LEU A 9 1.21 -25.84 -48.66
C LEU A 9 0.21 -24.94 -47.92
N ALA A 10 -0.74 -25.58 -47.25
CA ALA A 10 -1.61 -24.90 -46.28
C ALA A 10 -0.80 -24.61 -44.99
N LEU A 11 -0.43 -23.34 -44.79
CA LEU A 11 0.18 -22.86 -43.55
C LEU A 11 -0.93 -22.71 -42.51
N SER A 12 -1.14 -23.73 -41.68
CA SER A 12 -2.03 -23.65 -40.51
C SER A 12 -1.33 -22.78 -39.42
N CYS A 13 -1.75 -21.51 -39.31
CA CYS A 13 -1.43 -20.70 -38.16
C CYS A 13 -2.09 -21.29 -36.92
N LEU A 14 -1.34 -22.05 -36.14
CA LEU A 14 -1.67 -22.34 -34.75
C LEU A 14 -1.61 -21.02 -33.97
N ILE A 15 -2.76 -20.35 -33.81
CA ILE A 15 -2.91 -19.30 -32.80
C ILE A 15 -2.94 -20.03 -31.46
N GLY A 16 -1.76 -20.27 -30.90
CA GLY A 16 -1.63 -20.67 -29.51
C GLY A 16 -2.13 -19.50 -28.66
N ASN A 17 -3.25 -19.67 -27.97
CA ASN A 17 -3.62 -18.79 -26.88
C ASN A 17 -2.49 -18.85 -25.85
N ALA A 18 -1.56 -17.93 -25.90
CA ALA A 18 -0.60 -17.73 -24.83
C ALA A 18 -1.43 -17.32 -23.60
N VAL A 19 -1.64 -18.24 -22.66
CA VAL A 19 -2.15 -17.89 -21.34
C VAL A 19 -1.18 -16.83 -20.81
N ALA A 20 -1.68 -15.61 -20.58
CA ALA A 20 -0.83 -14.53 -20.09
C ALA A 20 -0.19 -15.00 -18.77
N ALA A 21 1.14 -14.86 -18.68
CA ALA A 21 1.87 -15.23 -17.47
C ALA A 21 1.45 -14.31 -16.30
N TRP A 22 1.33 -14.89 -15.07
CA TRP A 22 1.11 -14.06 -13.88
C TRP A 22 2.05 -12.84 -13.91
N PRO A 23 1.59 -11.63 -13.58
CA PRO A 23 0.36 -11.27 -12.86
C PRO A 23 -0.85 -10.97 -13.76
N ASN A 24 -0.79 -11.16 -15.05
CA ASN A 24 -1.89 -10.96 -16.02
C ASN A 24 -2.38 -9.49 -16.11
N GLY A 25 -1.46 -8.52 -15.97
CA GLY A 25 -1.77 -7.11 -16.23
C GLY A 25 -2.05 -6.83 -17.72
N PRO A 26 -2.54 -5.64 -18.07
CA PRO A 26 -2.82 -4.51 -17.19
C PRO A 26 -4.07 -4.72 -16.32
N PHE A 27 -4.08 -4.06 -15.18
CA PHE A 27 -5.22 -4.09 -14.24
C PHE A 27 -6.13 -2.89 -14.46
N LYS A 28 -7.42 -3.07 -14.17
CA LYS A 28 -8.42 -2.01 -14.14
C LYS A 28 -9.42 -2.22 -13.01
N THR A 29 -10.26 -1.22 -12.75
CA THR A 29 -11.42 -1.39 -11.87
C THR A 29 -12.69 -1.61 -12.70
N GLU A 30 -13.57 -2.47 -12.22
CA GLU A 30 -14.88 -2.74 -12.84
C GLU A 30 -15.92 -2.93 -11.73
N GLY A 31 -16.81 -1.95 -11.58
CA GLY A 31 -17.68 -1.86 -10.42
C GLY A 31 -16.88 -1.87 -9.13
N ARG A 32 -17.20 -2.80 -8.24
CA ARG A 32 -16.51 -2.97 -6.94
C ARG A 32 -15.20 -3.77 -6.98
N TRP A 33 -14.72 -4.16 -8.15
CA TRP A 33 -13.62 -5.11 -8.29
C TRP A 33 -12.41 -4.50 -8.98
N ILE A 34 -11.24 -4.93 -8.54
CA ILE A 34 -10.03 -4.88 -9.37
C ILE A 34 -10.07 -6.12 -10.27
N VAL A 35 -9.81 -5.96 -11.56
CA VAL A 35 -9.78 -7.06 -12.53
C VAL A 35 -8.47 -7.05 -13.31
N ASN A 36 -8.00 -8.23 -13.69
CA ASN A 36 -6.83 -8.40 -14.57
C ASN A 36 -7.22 -8.33 -16.06
N ALA A 37 -6.25 -8.48 -16.95
CA ALA A 37 -6.48 -8.47 -18.40
C ALA A 37 -7.40 -9.58 -18.91
N ASN A 38 -7.55 -10.68 -18.16
CA ASN A 38 -8.46 -11.78 -18.49
C ASN A 38 -9.88 -11.54 -17.96
N GLY A 39 -10.13 -10.46 -17.22
CA GLY A 39 -11.40 -10.21 -16.55
C GLY A 39 -11.57 -10.94 -15.21
N ASP A 40 -10.50 -11.60 -14.71
CA ASP A 40 -10.56 -12.26 -13.40
C ASP A 40 -10.57 -11.21 -12.29
N LYS A 41 -11.44 -11.38 -11.31
CA LYS A 41 -11.50 -10.55 -10.11
C LYS A 41 -10.29 -10.83 -9.22
N ILE A 42 -9.61 -9.78 -8.80
CA ILE A 42 -8.43 -9.84 -7.93
C ILE A 42 -8.83 -9.33 -6.55
N SER A 43 -8.66 -10.17 -5.54
CA SER A 43 -8.70 -9.78 -4.13
C SER A 43 -7.29 -9.82 -3.55
N LEU A 44 -6.95 -8.83 -2.73
CA LEU A 44 -5.66 -8.71 -2.07
C LEU A 44 -5.83 -9.02 -0.59
N ALA A 45 -4.99 -9.90 -0.08
CA ALA A 45 -4.88 -10.23 1.34
C ALA A 45 -3.40 -10.15 1.70
N GLY A 46 -2.99 -9.10 2.41
CA GLY A 46 -1.58 -8.77 2.55
C GLY A 46 -1.20 -8.14 3.88
N ALA A 47 0.06 -7.72 3.95
CA ALA A 47 0.60 -6.98 5.07
C ALA A 47 1.34 -5.72 4.60
N ASN A 48 1.35 -4.69 5.45
CA ASN A 48 2.17 -3.50 5.26
C ASN A 48 3.64 -3.85 5.54
N TRP A 49 4.53 -3.46 4.62
CA TRP A 49 5.99 -3.57 4.79
C TRP A 49 6.60 -2.17 4.82
N PRO A 50 6.96 -1.65 6.00
CA PRO A 50 7.48 -0.29 6.14
C PRO A 50 8.83 -0.09 5.46
N GLY A 51 8.92 0.92 4.61
CA GLY A 51 10.15 1.40 3.99
C GLY A 51 10.28 2.93 4.07
N HIS A 52 9.38 3.58 4.81
CA HIS A 52 9.26 5.03 4.93
C HIS A 52 9.97 5.63 6.16
N GLY A 53 10.58 4.78 7.01
CA GLY A 53 11.33 5.23 8.19
C GLY A 53 12.62 5.96 7.82
N GLU A 54 13.35 6.43 8.81
CA GLU A 54 14.52 7.32 8.71
C GLU A 54 15.61 6.80 7.78
N VAL A 55 15.75 5.48 7.63
CA VAL A 55 16.72 4.85 6.71
C VAL A 55 16.20 4.82 5.26
N MET A 56 14.88 4.90 5.08
CA MET A 56 14.20 4.76 3.77
C MET A 56 14.58 3.47 3.02
N VAL A 57 14.79 2.40 3.76
CA VAL A 57 15.00 1.03 3.29
C VAL A 57 13.98 0.14 3.99
N PRO A 58 13.28 -0.77 3.28
CA PRO A 58 12.30 -1.65 3.92
C PRO A 58 12.88 -2.43 5.11
N GLU A 59 12.10 -2.49 6.18
CA GLU A 59 12.50 -2.97 7.51
C GLU A 59 12.81 -4.47 7.53
N GLY A 60 13.66 -4.89 8.47
CA GLY A 60 13.91 -6.29 8.81
C GLY A 60 15.02 -6.97 8.03
N LEU A 61 15.64 -6.28 7.06
CA LEU A 61 16.70 -6.89 6.25
C LEU A 61 17.98 -7.17 7.04
N GLN A 62 18.14 -6.58 8.22
CA GLN A 62 19.20 -6.94 9.17
C GLN A 62 19.01 -8.32 9.81
N TYR A 63 17.81 -8.91 9.70
CA TYR A 63 17.45 -10.20 10.26
C TYR A 63 17.18 -11.29 9.22
N GLN A 64 16.53 -10.90 8.11
CA GLN A 64 16.12 -11.82 7.05
C GLN A 64 16.51 -11.31 5.66
N SER A 65 16.61 -12.23 4.70
CA SER A 65 16.67 -11.83 3.30
C SER A 65 15.29 -11.39 2.78
N ILE A 66 15.27 -10.58 1.71
CA ILE A 66 14.02 -10.24 0.99
C ILE A 66 13.24 -11.49 0.65
N LYS A 67 13.93 -12.53 0.18
CA LYS A 67 13.32 -13.82 -0.17
C LYS A 67 12.61 -14.46 1.03
N ASP A 68 13.23 -14.44 2.21
CA ASP A 68 12.68 -15.10 3.39
C ASP A 68 11.47 -14.34 3.93
N VAL A 69 11.51 -12.99 3.98
CA VAL A 69 10.36 -12.17 4.38
C VAL A 69 9.16 -12.47 3.49
N LEU A 70 9.33 -12.48 2.17
CA LEU A 70 8.23 -12.76 1.23
C LEU A 70 7.79 -14.22 1.28
N SER A 71 8.70 -15.16 1.56
CA SER A 71 8.36 -16.58 1.75
C SER A 71 7.51 -16.79 3.01
N ASP A 72 7.79 -16.06 4.09
CA ASP A 72 6.98 -16.10 5.31
C ASP A 72 5.56 -15.58 5.05
N ILE A 73 5.43 -14.44 4.38
CA ILE A 73 4.13 -13.87 3.95
C ILE A 73 3.36 -14.90 3.11
N LYS A 74 4.03 -15.51 2.11
CA LYS A 74 3.43 -16.52 1.25
C LYS A 74 3.03 -17.80 2.00
N SER A 75 3.81 -18.20 3.03
CA SER A 75 3.59 -19.43 3.81
C SER A 75 2.27 -19.42 4.59
N ILE A 76 1.76 -18.25 4.93
CA ILE A 76 0.45 -18.11 5.59
C ILE A 76 -0.69 -17.88 4.61
N GLY A 77 -0.38 -17.82 3.30
CA GLY A 77 -1.35 -17.72 2.22
C GLY A 77 -1.58 -16.31 1.67
N MET A 78 -0.94 -15.29 2.20
CA MET A 78 -1.04 -13.91 1.67
C MET A 78 -0.55 -13.83 0.22
N ASN A 79 -1.15 -12.95 -0.56
CA ASN A 79 -0.84 -12.72 -1.96
C ASN A 79 -0.41 -11.30 -2.28
N ALA A 80 -0.25 -10.43 -1.28
CA ALA A 80 0.08 -9.03 -1.50
C ALA A 80 0.92 -8.43 -0.36
N ILE A 81 1.65 -7.37 -0.68
CA ILE A 81 2.26 -6.43 0.29
C ILE A 81 1.85 -5.00 -0.05
N ARG A 82 1.72 -4.15 0.97
CA ARG A 82 1.69 -2.70 0.83
C ARG A 82 3.08 -2.18 1.20
N LEU A 83 3.85 -1.79 0.18
CA LEU A 83 5.24 -1.38 0.31
C LEU A 83 5.31 0.14 0.41
N THR A 84 5.71 0.64 1.57
CA THR A 84 5.62 2.06 1.86
C THR A 84 6.91 2.81 1.52
N PHE A 85 6.82 4.07 1.11
CA PHE A 85 7.95 4.98 0.91
C PHE A 85 7.66 6.38 1.43
N ALA A 86 8.72 7.16 1.71
CA ALA A 86 8.63 8.58 2.05
C ALA A 86 8.87 9.44 0.81
N THR A 87 8.18 10.58 0.67
CA THR A 87 8.45 11.56 -0.39
C THR A 87 9.92 12.03 -0.34
N GLU A 88 10.49 12.15 0.85
CA GLU A 88 11.88 12.54 1.08
C GLU A 88 12.89 11.68 0.31
N LEU A 89 12.61 10.38 0.12
CA LEU A 89 13.46 9.50 -0.71
C LEU A 89 13.70 10.14 -2.09
N VAL A 90 12.63 10.62 -2.70
CA VAL A 90 12.69 11.27 -4.02
C VAL A 90 13.28 12.68 -3.93
N ASP A 91 12.98 13.42 -2.87
CA ASP A 91 13.54 14.77 -2.66
C ASP A 91 15.08 14.72 -2.58
N GLN A 92 15.61 13.73 -1.87
CA GLN A 92 17.06 13.51 -1.79
C GLN A 92 17.67 13.12 -3.14
N ILE A 93 16.97 12.34 -3.97
CA ILE A 93 17.42 12.03 -5.35
C ILE A 93 17.55 13.31 -6.17
N TYR A 94 16.54 14.19 -6.11
CA TYR A 94 16.60 15.47 -6.83
C TYR A 94 17.67 16.41 -6.28
N ALA A 95 17.86 16.46 -4.96
CA ALA A 95 18.92 17.23 -4.33
C ALA A 95 20.33 16.71 -4.69
N ASN A 96 20.46 15.41 -4.98
CA ASN A 96 21.70 14.74 -5.37
C ASN A 96 21.82 14.56 -6.89
N ASN A 97 21.33 15.54 -7.68
CA ASN A 97 21.46 15.56 -9.15
C ASN A 97 20.92 14.28 -9.83
N GLY A 98 19.83 13.74 -9.36
CA GLY A 98 19.17 12.55 -9.91
C GLY A 98 19.77 11.21 -9.49
N LYS A 99 20.72 11.20 -8.55
CA LYS A 99 21.33 9.98 -8.01
C LYS A 99 20.70 9.61 -6.68
N ASP A 100 20.23 8.38 -6.55
CA ASP A 100 19.74 7.88 -5.27
C ASP A 100 20.88 7.66 -4.27
N VAL A 101 20.54 7.70 -3.01
CA VAL A 101 21.45 7.50 -1.88
C VAL A 101 21.81 6.01 -1.77
N ASP A 102 23.08 5.71 -1.55
CA ASP A 102 23.55 4.35 -1.33
C ASP A 102 23.25 3.84 0.10
N LEU A 103 23.25 2.52 0.28
CA LEU A 103 22.91 1.90 1.56
C LEU A 103 23.85 2.35 2.68
N LYS A 104 25.14 2.54 2.42
CA LYS A 104 26.07 3.01 3.45
C LYS A 104 25.64 4.36 3.98
N THR A 105 25.39 5.31 3.08
CA THR A 105 24.95 6.65 3.44
C THR A 105 23.59 6.61 4.13
N ALA A 106 22.61 5.87 3.59
CA ALA A 106 21.27 5.77 4.16
C ALA A 106 21.27 5.22 5.60
N PHE A 107 22.04 4.18 5.87
CA PHE A 107 22.13 3.61 7.23
C PHE A 107 22.93 4.49 8.18
N GLU A 108 24.02 5.13 7.72
CA GLU A 108 24.82 6.03 8.55
C GLU A 108 24.05 7.33 8.90
N GLU A 109 23.26 7.88 7.98
CA GLU A 109 22.42 9.06 8.23
C GLU A 109 21.22 8.72 9.13
N GLY A 110 20.51 7.62 8.86
CA GLY A 110 19.33 7.23 9.65
C GLY A 110 19.62 6.72 11.05
N LEU A 111 20.79 6.07 11.30
CA LEU A 111 21.09 5.40 12.56
C LEU A 111 22.34 5.93 13.27
N GLY A 112 23.05 6.89 12.66
CA GLY A 112 24.38 7.30 13.07
C GLY A 112 25.46 6.34 12.58
N LYS A 113 26.68 6.86 12.41
CA LYS A 113 27.77 6.16 11.72
C LYS A 113 28.10 4.77 12.31
N GLU A 114 28.18 4.65 13.63
CA GLU A 114 28.55 3.38 14.28
C GLU A 114 27.46 2.32 14.10
N ASN A 115 26.23 2.63 14.52
CA ASN A 115 25.11 1.70 14.43
C ASN A 115 24.72 1.42 12.98
N GLY A 116 24.71 2.45 12.11
CA GLY A 116 24.44 2.30 10.69
C GLY A 116 25.40 1.32 10.04
N THR A 117 26.70 1.41 10.34
CA THR A 117 27.71 0.45 9.85
C THR A 117 27.41 -0.98 10.32
N ILE A 118 27.07 -1.16 11.60
CA ILE A 118 26.78 -2.49 12.19
C ILE A 118 25.52 -3.10 11.53
N ILE A 119 24.46 -2.33 11.42
CA ILE A 119 23.20 -2.79 10.82
C ILE A 119 23.38 -3.09 9.34
N LEU A 120 24.06 -2.22 8.60
CA LEU A 120 24.36 -2.47 7.17
C LEU A 120 25.11 -3.79 6.96
N GLN A 121 26.11 -4.11 7.81
CA GLN A 121 26.81 -5.40 7.69
C GLN A 121 25.88 -6.59 7.84
N LYS A 122 24.88 -6.53 8.74
CA LYS A 122 23.85 -7.57 8.88
C LYS A 122 22.98 -7.65 7.60
N VAL A 123 22.55 -6.51 7.05
CA VAL A 123 21.76 -6.44 5.81
C VAL A 123 22.51 -7.08 4.65
N LEU A 124 23.79 -6.73 4.45
CA LEU A 124 24.62 -7.29 3.37
C LEU A 124 24.87 -8.79 3.55
N LYS A 125 25.01 -9.27 4.79
CA LYS A 125 25.15 -10.69 5.09
C LYS A 125 23.90 -11.48 4.68
N ASN A 126 22.72 -10.96 4.98
CA ASN A 126 21.45 -11.61 4.67
C ASN A 126 21.05 -11.48 3.18
N ASN A 127 21.53 -10.42 2.52
CA ASN A 127 21.22 -10.12 1.12
C ASN A 127 22.53 -9.96 0.32
N PRO A 128 23.23 -11.06 0.00
CA PRO A 128 24.58 -11.05 -0.54
C PRO A 128 24.69 -10.47 -1.97
N SER A 129 23.58 -10.20 -2.63
CA SER A 129 23.55 -9.45 -3.90
C SER A 129 23.75 -7.95 -3.71
N PHE A 130 23.60 -7.44 -2.49
CA PHE A 130 23.79 -6.03 -2.16
C PHE A 130 25.23 -5.73 -1.79
N THR A 131 25.61 -4.48 -2.00
CA THR A 131 26.88 -3.89 -1.58
C THR A 131 26.60 -2.61 -0.82
N ALA A 132 27.63 -2.02 -0.21
CA ALA A 132 27.49 -0.71 0.44
C ALA A 132 27.07 0.41 -0.55
N GLN A 133 27.32 0.23 -1.84
CA GLN A 133 26.98 1.15 -2.94
C GLN A 133 25.62 0.85 -3.59
N THR A 134 24.96 -0.23 -3.24
CA THR A 134 23.57 -0.50 -3.66
C THR A 134 22.68 0.65 -3.18
N THR A 135 21.82 1.17 -4.04
CA THR A 135 20.93 2.29 -3.70
C THR A 135 19.63 1.80 -3.05
N ARG A 136 18.90 2.72 -2.40
CA ARG A 136 17.60 2.41 -1.80
C ARG A 136 16.62 1.90 -2.85
N LEU A 137 16.54 2.56 -4.02
CA LEU A 137 15.66 2.13 -5.11
C LEU A 137 16.04 0.76 -5.68
N GLU A 138 17.32 0.38 -5.69
CA GLU A 138 17.73 -0.97 -6.08
C GLU A 138 17.25 -2.02 -5.07
N VAL A 139 17.11 -1.68 -3.79
CA VAL A 139 16.46 -2.56 -2.79
C VAL A 139 14.97 -2.71 -3.09
N TYR A 140 14.25 -1.62 -3.38
CA TYR A 140 12.86 -1.69 -3.81
C TYR A 140 12.68 -2.51 -5.09
N ASP A 141 13.58 -2.35 -6.07
CA ASP A 141 13.59 -3.16 -7.30
C ASP A 141 13.80 -4.64 -7.01
N ALA A 142 14.70 -4.99 -6.08
CA ALA A 142 14.94 -6.36 -5.66
C ALA A 142 13.71 -6.98 -4.96
N ILE A 143 13.00 -6.20 -4.14
CA ILE A 143 11.73 -6.63 -3.54
C ILE A 143 10.69 -6.88 -4.63
N ALA A 144 10.55 -5.97 -5.60
CA ALA A 144 9.58 -6.11 -6.68
C ALA A 144 9.89 -7.34 -7.57
N ALA A 145 11.16 -7.60 -7.84
CA ALA A 145 11.59 -8.78 -8.59
C ALA A 145 11.27 -10.08 -7.83
N GLU A 146 11.49 -10.11 -6.51
CA GLU A 146 11.18 -11.25 -5.68
C GLU A 146 9.65 -11.44 -5.50
N CYS A 147 8.89 -10.35 -5.41
CA CYS A 147 7.43 -10.38 -5.43
C CYS A 147 6.90 -11.02 -6.72
N LEU A 148 7.46 -10.66 -7.88
CA LEU A 148 7.12 -11.30 -9.15
C LEU A 148 7.43 -12.81 -9.12
N ARG A 149 8.60 -13.18 -8.62
CA ARG A 149 9.03 -14.59 -8.53
C ARG A 149 8.14 -15.43 -7.61
N GLN A 150 7.70 -14.85 -6.48
CA GLN A 150 6.83 -15.54 -5.50
C GLN A 150 5.34 -15.37 -5.76
N GLN A 151 4.96 -14.61 -6.81
CA GLN A 151 3.57 -14.28 -7.13
C GLN A 151 2.86 -13.54 -5.99
N ILE A 152 3.46 -12.44 -5.56
CA ILE A 152 2.94 -11.51 -4.55
C ILE A 152 2.72 -10.17 -5.23
N TYR A 153 1.52 -9.62 -5.11
CA TYR A 153 1.16 -8.31 -5.63
C TYR A 153 1.72 -7.18 -4.76
N ILE A 154 1.90 -6.01 -5.35
CA ILE A 154 2.40 -4.82 -4.66
C ILE A 154 1.38 -3.69 -4.76
N ASP A 155 1.00 -3.14 -3.61
CA ASP A 155 0.51 -1.78 -3.46
C ASP A 155 1.67 -0.89 -3.05
N LEU A 156 1.98 0.15 -3.84
CA LEU A 156 3.06 1.09 -3.55
C LEU A 156 2.49 2.32 -2.87
N ASP A 157 2.85 2.55 -1.61
CA ASP A 157 2.23 3.57 -0.78
C ASP A 157 3.13 4.75 -0.45
N ASN A 158 2.69 5.97 -0.78
CA ASN A 158 3.28 7.21 -0.27
C ASN A 158 2.84 7.43 1.18
N HIS A 159 3.65 6.96 2.11
CA HIS A 159 3.26 6.89 3.52
C HIS A 159 3.43 8.21 4.28
N ILE A 160 4.48 8.96 3.95
CA ILE A 160 4.84 10.18 4.69
C ILE A 160 5.70 11.09 3.81
N SER A 161 5.81 12.38 4.17
CA SER A 161 6.67 13.32 3.44
C SER A 161 8.10 13.27 3.96
N GLU A 162 8.34 13.67 5.21
CA GLU A 162 9.63 13.50 5.91
C GLU A 162 9.73 12.08 6.46
N ALA A 163 10.84 11.41 6.14
CA ALA A 163 11.05 10.02 6.51
C ALA A 163 11.22 9.84 8.02
N LYS A 164 10.20 9.31 8.65
CA LYS A 164 10.15 9.00 10.09
C LYS A 164 8.93 8.16 10.42
N TRP A 165 8.76 7.82 11.68
CA TRP A 165 7.55 7.17 12.15
C TRP A 165 6.30 8.04 11.92
N CYS A 166 5.29 7.51 11.28
CA CYS A 166 3.95 8.09 11.10
C CYS A 166 3.01 7.61 12.24
N CYS A 167 1.93 8.23 12.68
CA CYS A 167 1.37 9.44 12.12
C CYS A 167 0.86 10.29 13.28
N GLY A 168 1.57 11.34 13.66
CA GLY A 168 1.16 12.28 14.70
C GLY A 168 0.38 13.47 14.12
N GLY A 169 -0.54 14.04 14.90
CA GLY A 169 -1.25 15.27 14.50
C GLY A 169 -0.40 16.54 14.56
N THR A 170 0.85 16.44 15.04
CA THR A 170 1.78 17.56 15.23
C THR A 170 3.14 17.33 14.56
N ASP A 171 3.27 16.30 13.72
CA ASP A 171 4.55 15.86 13.14
C ASP A 171 4.97 16.63 11.88
N GLY A 172 4.16 17.60 11.44
CA GLY A 172 4.42 18.39 10.24
C GLY A 172 4.10 17.68 8.92
N ASN A 173 3.64 16.43 8.97
CA ASN A 173 3.32 15.59 7.81
C ASN A 173 1.81 15.38 7.60
N THR A 174 0.99 16.20 8.23
CA THR A 174 -0.44 15.92 8.42
C THR A 174 -1.28 16.15 7.16
N TRP A 175 -1.08 17.27 6.50
CA TRP A 175 -1.89 17.78 5.41
C TRP A 175 -1.05 18.55 4.39
N TRP A 176 -1.54 18.69 3.17
CA TRP A 176 -0.88 19.44 2.12
C TRP A 176 -0.61 20.89 2.54
N GLY A 177 0.64 21.29 2.52
CA GLY A 177 1.09 22.62 3.00
C GLY A 177 1.48 22.66 4.47
N ASP A 178 1.48 21.52 5.20
CA ASP A 178 2.07 21.46 6.53
C ASP A 178 3.61 21.55 6.46
N THR A 179 4.26 21.73 7.59
CA THR A 179 5.69 22.09 7.69
C THR A 179 6.62 21.19 6.87
N GLN A 180 6.35 19.89 6.86
CA GLN A 180 7.12 18.89 6.12
C GLN A 180 6.39 18.41 4.85
N PHE A 181 5.17 18.89 4.59
CA PHE A 181 4.36 18.43 3.49
C PHE A 181 4.28 19.46 2.35
N ASN A 182 5.35 19.60 1.59
CA ASN A 182 5.37 20.41 0.37
C ASN A 182 4.58 19.71 -0.75
N VAL A 183 3.61 20.43 -1.33
CA VAL A 183 2.70 19.89 -2.35
C VAL A 183 3.44 19.52 -3.63
N ASP A 184 4.36 20.39 -4.11
CA ASP A 184 5.09 20.16 -5.35
C ASP A 184 6.06 18.96 -5.21
N ASN A 185 6.69 18.80 -4.05
CA ASN A 185 7.53 17.66 -3.75
C ASN A 185 6.72 16.37 -3.71
N TRP A 186 5.53 16.40 -3.11
CA TRP A 186 4.63 15.25 -3.06
C TRP A 186 4.18 14.81 -4.47
N VAL A 187 3.73 15.75 -5.31
CA VAL A 187 3.37 15.49 -6.71
C VAL A 187 4.55 14.91 -7.48
N ARG A 188 5.72 15.54 -7.37
CA ARG A 188 6.97 15.09 -7.98
C ARG A 188 7.35 13.69 -7.50
N GLY A 189 7.25 13.44 -6.19
CA GLY A 189 7.55 12.16 -5.56
C GLY A 189 6.64 11.03 -6.07
N GLY A 190 5.32 11.26 -6.10
CA GLY A 190 4.35 10.33 -6.63
C GLY A 190 4.59 10.01 -8.11
N LYS A 191 4.81 11.04 -8.93
CA LYS A 191 5.15 10.91 -10.36
C LYS A 191 6.45 10.12 -10.59
N TYR A 192 7.50 10.44 -9.81
CA TYR A 192 8.79 9.76 -9.91
C TYR A 192 8.68 8.27 -9.58
N MET A 193 8.02 7.94 -8.46
CA MET A 193 7.85 6.56 -8.05
C MET A 193 6.93 5.78 -9.01
N ALA A 194 5.93 6.42 -9.60
CA ALA A 194 5.12 5.81 -10.66
C ALA A 194 5.96 5.46 -11.89
N ALA A 195 6.78 6.40 -12.39
CA ALA A 195 7.68 6.18 -13.51
C ALA A 195 8.70 5.08 -13.22
N HIS A 196 9.29 5.08 -12.02
CA HIS A 196 10.28 4.09 -11.59
C HIS A 196 9.66 2.69 -11.48
N SER A 197 8.54 2.58 -10.81
CA SER A 197 7.85 1.30 -10.53
C SER A 197 7.02 0.74 -11.70
N LYS A 198 6.86 1.49 -12.79
CA LYS A 198 6.20 1.02 -14.01
C LYS A 198 6.80 -0.29 -14.57
N LYS A 199 8.08 -0.52 -14.31
CA LYS A 199 8.82 -1.75 -14.68
C LYS A 199 8.54 -2.94 -13.75
N TRP A 200 7.75 -2.78 -12.66
CA TRP A 200 7.40 -3.84 -11.72
C TRP A 200 6.08 -4.52 -12.11
N PRO A 201 6.10 -5.71 -12.75
CA PRO A 201 4.87 -6.33 -13.25
C PRO A 201 3.87 -6.69 -12.15
N ALA A 202 4.38 -6.94 -10.92
CA ALA A 202 3.56 -7.30 -9.76
C ALA A 202 2.88 -6.09 -9.09
N LYS A 203 3.24 -4.84 -9.44
CA LYS A 203 2.57 -3.65 -8.93
C LYS A 203 1.18 -3.52 -9.54
N ILE A 204 0.14 -3.50 -8.70
CA ILE A 204 -1.24 -3.26 -9.11
C ILE A 204 -1.64 -1.83 -8.84
N THR A 205 -1.37 -1.33 -7.64
CA THR A 205 -1.89 -0.07 -7.11
C THR A 205 -0.77 0.85 -6.66
N GLN A 206 -1.08 2.15 -6.64
CA GLN A 206 -0.26 3.16 -6.02
C GLN A 206 -1.13 4.10 -5.20
N SER A 207 -0.93 4.11 -3.86
CA SER A 207 -1.60 5.03 -2.95
C SER A 207 -0.99 6.41 -3.02
N LEU A 208 -1.84 7.43 -3.12
CA LEU A 208 -1.41 8.82 -3.27
C LEU A 208 -0.84 9.40 -1.99
N ARG A 209 -1.50 9.11 -0.85
CA ARG A 209 -1.07 9.59 0.45
C ARG A 209 -1.72 8.79 1.58
N ASN A 210 -0.91 8.23 2.46
CA ASN A 210 -1.35 7.62 3.69
C ASN A 210 -1.83 8.65 4.71
N GLU A 211 -2.98 8.40 5.30
CA GLU A 211 -3.52 9.08 6.47
C GLU A 211 -3.49 10.62 6.43
N PRO A 212 -4.19 11.26 5.46
CA PRO A 212 -4.46 12.69 5.55
C PRO A 212 -5.20 12.99 6.86
N ARG A 213 -4.64 13.91 7.68
CA ARG A 213 -5.12 14.16 9.03
C ARG A 213 -5.05 15.62 9.41
N GLU A 214 -5.77 15.95 10.48
CA GLU A 214 -5.86 17.33 10.97
C GLU A 214 -4.51 17.83 11.50
N PRO A 215 -4.00 18.99 11.01
CA PRO A 215 -2.82 19.63 11.55
C PRO A 215 -3.14 20.32 12.87
N THR A 216 -3.05 19.59 13.98
CA THR A 216 -3.52 20.08 15.30
C THR A 216 -2.67 21.19 15.90
N ASN A 217 -1.43 21.40 15.44
CA ASN A 217 -0.55 22.49 15.83
C ASN A 217 -0.48 23.63 14.79
N ASN A 218 -1.27 23.55 13.70
CA ASN A 218 -1.31 24.57 12.63
C ASN A 218 -2.76 24.97 12.32
N ASN A 219 -3.36 25.75 13.24
CA ASN A 219 -4.75 26.17 13.11
C ASN A 219 -5.03 26.93 11.80
N ALA A 220 -4.09 27.75 11.33
CA ALA A 220 -4.26 28.51 10.09
C ALA A 220 -4.39 27.59 8.87
N LEU A 221 -3.60 26.53 8.79
CA LEU A 221 -3.70 25.53 7.73
C LEU A 221 -5.00 24.71 7.88
N ARG A 222 -5.30 24.25 9.10
CA ARG A 222 -6.52 23.50 9.39
C ARG A 222 -7.77 24.26 8.94
N ASP A 223 -7.93 25.49 9.42
CA ASP A 223 -9.15 26.26 9.18
C ASP A 223 -9.29 26.69 7.71
N LYS A 224 -8.16 26.80 6.99
CA LYS A 224 -8.13 27.17 5.58
C LYS A 224 -8.36 25.98 4.63
N SER A 225 -7.79 24.81 4.93
CA SER A 225 -7.55 23.78 3.91
C SER A 225 -7.89 22.35 4.35
N TYR A 226 -8.06 22.06 5.65
CA TYR A 226 -8.43 20.70 6.06
C TYR A 226 -9.93 20.46 5.85
N ASN A 227 -10.28 20.11 4.60
CA ASN A 227 -11.65 19.91 4.17
C ASN A 227 -11.74 19.01 2.93
N TRP A 228 -12.93 18.55 2.58
CA TRP A 228 -13.17 17.64 1.47
C TRP A 228 -12.91 18.24 0.08
N SER A 229 -13.18 19.52 -0.11
CA SER A 229 -12.91 20.19 -1.39
C SER A 229 -11.40 20.24 -1.69
N ASP A 230 -10.60 20.59 -0.69
CA ASP A 230 -9.14 20.58 -0.86
C ASP A 230 -8.57 19.16 -0.95
N LEU A 231 -9.10 18.18 -0.20
CA LEU A 231 -8.73 16.76 -0.39
C LEU A 231 -8.92 16.36 -1.86
N TYR A 232 -10.11 16.59 -2.39
CA TYR A 232 -10.45 16.24 -3.77
C TYR A 232 -9.52 16.90 -4.78
N LYS A 233 -9.25 18.18 -4.60
CA LYS A 233 -8.30 18.96 -5.42
C LYS A 233 -6.91 18.30 -5.42
N TYR A 234 -6.37 17.99 -4.25
CA TYR A 234 -5.03 17.42 -4.15
C TYR A 234 -5.01 15.97 -4.67
N MET A 235 -6.02 15.16 -4.37
CA MET A 235 -6.11 13.80 -4.89
C MET A 235 -6.12 13.78 -6.42
N ARG A 236 -6.85 14.70 -7.07
CA ARG A 236 -6.80 14.85 -8.53
C ARG A 236 -5.40 15.20 -9.01
N GLN A 237 -4.77 16.20 -8.41
CA GLN A 237 -3.41 16.63 -8.80
C GLN A 237 -2.39 15.49 -8.69
N GLY A 238 -2.43 14.71 -7.61
CA GLY A 238 -1.56 13.56 -7.42
C GLY A 238 -1.89 12.41 -8.38
N ALA A 239 -3.18 12.14 -8.61
CA ALA A 239 -3.63 11.11 -9.52
C ALA A 239 -3.22 11.40 -10.97
N ASP A 240 -3.40 12.64 -11.44
CA ASP A 240 -2.98 13.06 -12.78
C ASP A 240 -1.46 12.85 -12.98
N ALA A 241 -0.67 13.22 -11.96
CA ALA A 241 0.79 13.07 -12.03
C ALA A 241 1.23 11.60 -12.06
N VAL A 242 0.58 10.73 -11.29
CA VAL A 242 0.83 9.27 -11.28
C VAL A 242 0.39 8.67 -12.62
N HIS A 243 -0.81 8.99 -13.10
CA HIS A 243 -1.32 8.47 -14.37
C HIS A 243 -0.47 8.90 -15.57
N GLU A 244 -0.02 10.14 -15.61
CA GLU A 244 0.90 10.62 -16.67
C GLU A 244 2.19 9.78 -16.73
N ALA A 245 2.72 9.36 -15.58
CA ALA A 245 3.94 8.58 -15.50
C ALA A 245 3.72 7.09 -15.74
N ASP A 246 2.64 6.52 -15.23
CA ASP A 246 2.24 5.12 -15.39
C ASP A 246 0.74 4.98 -15.63
N PRO A 247 0.29 5.02 -16.90
CA PRO A 247 -1.12 4.87 -17.26
C PRO A 247 -1.75 3.52 -16.86
N ASN A 248 -0.95 2.53 -16.52
CA ASN A 248 -1.44 1.21 -16.10
C ASN A 248 -1.69 1.11 -14.59
N ALA A 249 -1.10 1.99 -13.78
CA ALA A 249 -1.30 1.97 -12.35
C ALA A 249 -2.77 2.23 -11.99
N ILE A 250 -3.31 1.43 -11.09
CA ILE A 250 -4.53 1.76 -10.37
C ILE A 250 -4.16 2.69 -9.22
N ILE A 251 -4.91 3.76 -9.07
CA ILE A 251 -4.64 4.83 -8.12
C ILE A 251 -5.54 4.67 -6.91
N VAL A 252 -4.94 4.67 -5.72
CA VAL A 252 -5.67 4.58 -4.46
C VAL A 252 -5.87 5.99 -3.91
N ILE A 253 -7.14 6.33 -3.69
CA ILE A 253 -7.59 7.63 -3.17
C ILE A 253 -7.85 7.48 -1.66
N SER A 254 -7.20 8.31 -0.89
CA SER A 254 -7.30 8.36 0.56
C SER A 254 -8.52 9.15 1.03
N GLY A 255 -8.96 8.88 2.25
CA GLY A 255 -10.01 9.63 2.95
C GLY A 255 -9.48 10.75 3.83
N MET A 256 -10.31 11.22 4.74
CA MET A 256 -9.95 12.16 5.81
C MET A 256 -9.83 11.46 7.16
N ASN A 257 -9.33 12.18 8.13
CA ASN A 257 -9.22 11.73 9.51
C ASN A 257 -8.53 10.37 9.64
N TYR A 258 -7.26 10.30 9.16
CA TYR A 258 -6.48 9.05 9.15
C TYR A 258 -7.11 7.95 8.28
N ASP A 259 -7.63 8.31 7.13
CA ASP A 259 -8.34 7.38 6.21
C ASP A 259 -9.51 6.64 6.84
N THR A 260 -10.07 7.15 7.95
CA THR A 260 -11.15 6.43 8.64
C THR A 260 -12.48 6.48 7.92
N TYR A 261 -12.68 7.36 6.93
CA TYR A 261 -13.89 7.39 6.13
C TYR A 261 -13.71 8.06 4.77
N VAL A 262 -14.48 7.59 3.78
CA VAL A 262 -14.46 8.06 2.38
C VAL A 262 -15.87 8.34 1.83
N THR A 263 -16.87 8.39 2.68
CA THR A 263 -18.29 8.53 2.29
C THR A 263 -18.56 9.64 1.29
N PRO A 264 -18.00 10.86 1.42
CA PRO A 264 -18.26 11.95 0.47
C PRO A 264 -17.76 11.67 -0.97
N LEU A 265 -16.82 10.72 -1.13
CA LEU A 265 -16.25 10.39 -2.44
C LEU A 265 -17.15 9.48 -3.28
N TYR A 266 -18.17 8.83 -2.67
CA TYR A 266 -19.05 7.90 -3.39
C TYR A 266 -20.54 8.19 -3.23
N SER A 267 -20.93 9.01 -2.25
CA SER A 267 -22.35 9.25 -1.93
C SER A 267 -23.05 10.25 -2.84
N GLY A 268 -22.31 11.02 -3.62
CA GLY A 268 -22.84 12.10 -4.42
C GLY A 268 -23.19 13.36 -3.62
N GLU A 269 -22.78 13.42 -2.36
CA GLU A 269 -22.95 14.63 -1.55
C GLU A 269 -21.99 15.75 -1.97
N LYS A 270 -22.35 16.97 -1.63
CA LYS A 270 -21.50 18.14 -1.91
C LYS A 270 -20.31 18.19 -0.97
N LEU A 271 -19.13 18.22 -1.56
CA LEU A 271 -17.88 18.43 -0.84
C LEU A 271 -17.82 19.85 -0.26
N GLN A 272 -17.53 19.93 1.03
CA GLN A 272 -17.47 21.22 1.69
C GLN A 272 -16.02 21.74 1.76
N PRO A 273 -15.79 23.05 1.67
CA PRO A 273 -16.77 24.14 1.51
C PRO A 273 -17.12 24.48 0.06
N GLY A 274 -16.49 23.87 -0.96
CA GLY A 274 -16.59 24.25 -2.37
C GLY A 274 -17.96 23.98 -3.00
N GLY A 275 -18.64 22.92 -2.54
CA GLY A 275 -19.97 22.55 -3.02
C GLY A 275 -19.99 21.71 -4.31
N GLU A 276 -18.82 21.37 -4.86
CA GLU A 276 -18.67 20.37 -5.93
C GLU A 276 -18.99 18.97 -5.42
N VAL A 277 -19.28 18.05 -6.33
CA VAL A 277 -19.48 16.62 -6.06
C VAL A 277 -18.30 15.87 -6.64
N PHE A 278 -17.84 14.81 -5.96
CA PHE A 278 -16.83 13.94 -6.53
C PHE A 278 -17.31 13.39 -7.88
N ASN A 279 -16.47 13.49 -8.90
CA ASN A 279 -16.81 13.04 -10.25
C ASN A 279 -15.62 12.32 -10.89
N ARG A 280 -15.82 11.08 -11.30
CA ARG A 280 -14.78 10.31 -12.02
C ARG A 280 -14.35 10.94 -13.35
N ASP A 281 -15.25 11.68 -14.02
CA ASP A 281 -14.93 12.33 -15.29
C ASP A 281 -13.89 13.47 -15.14
N ASP A 282 -13.67 13.95 -13.90
CA ASP A 282 -12.60 14.90 -13.60
C ASP A 282 -11.19 14.27 -13.65
N PHE A 283 -11.11 12.96 -13.60
CA PHE A 283 -9.88 12.18 -13.81
C PHE A 283 -9.80 11.75 -15.27
N VAL A 284 -9.42 12.68 -16.12
CA VAL A 284 -9.61 12.60 -17.58
C VAL A 284 -8.90 11.41 -18.20
N GLY A 285 -9.67 10.50 -18.76
CA GLY A 285 -9.18 9.33 -19.49
C GLY A 285 -8.94 8.08 -18.62
N TYR A 286 -9.02 8.18 -17.27
CA TYR A 286 -8.74 7.03 -16.40
C TYR A 286 -9.67 6.90 -15.19
N GLY A 287 -10.44 7.90 -14.85
CA GLY A 287 -11.27 7.88 -13.63
C GLY A 287 -12.29 6.73 -13.59
N LYS A 288 -12.71 6.22 -14.74
CA LYS A 288 -13.72 5.15 -14.81
C LYS A 288 -13.18 3.78 -14.42
N ASP A 289 -11.89 3.54 -14.62
CA ASP A 289 -11.31 2.19 -14.52
C ASP A 289 -9.97 2.11 -13.77
N LYS A 290 -9.52 3.22 -13.15
CA LYS A 290 -8.22 3.28 -12.44
C LYS A 290 -8.30 3.77 -11.00
N LEU A 291 -9.48 3.95 -10.42
CA LEU A 291 -9.61 4.48 -9.06
C LEU A 291 -10.11 3.42 -8.08
N VAL A 292 -9.46 3.37 -6.91
CA VAL A 292 -9.81 2.57 -5.74
C VAL A 292 -9.86 3.50 -4.53
N LEU A 293 -10.76 3.27 -3.59
CA LEU A 293 -10.76 3.99 -2.31
C LEU A 293 -10.07 3.17 -1.22
N GLU A 294 -9.40 3.83 -0.30
CA GLU A 294 -8.85 3.17 0.88
C GLU A 294 -9.48 3.67 2.17
N ILE A 295 -9.57 2.77 3.15
CA ILE A 295 -9.95 3.08 4.52
C ILE A 295 -8.99 2.41 5.51
N HIS A 296 -8.86 3.00 6.70
CA HIS A 296 -8.16 2.45 7.85
C HIS A 296 -9.13 2.21 9.01
N ASN A 297 -8.86 1.20 9.81
CA ASN A 297 -9.64 0.95 11.01
C ASN A 297 -8.77 0.41 12.15
N TYR A 298 -8.79 1.11 13.27
CA TYR A 298 -8.10 0.74 14.50
C TYR A 298 -9.05 0.76 15.72
N GLU A 299 -10.34 0.44 15.53
CA GLU A 299 -11.32 0.31 16.60
C GLU A 299 -11.12 -0.99 17.41
N ASN A 300 -9.86 -1.32 17.72
CA ASN A 300 -9.42 -2.59 18.29
C ASN A 300 -9.75 -2.80 19.77
N SER A 301 -10.23 -1.77 20.48
CA SER A 301 -10.79 -1.88 21.82
C SER A 301 -12.33 -2.03 21.83
N GLY A 302 -12.97 -2.05 20.65
CA GLY A 302 -14.41 -2.19 20.51
C GLY A 302 -14.90 -3.56 20.99
N THR A 303 -16.03 -3.57 21.70
CA THR A 303 -16.65 -4.78 22.27
C THR A 303 -17.85 -5.29 21.49
N SER A 304 -18.20 -4.65 20.37
CA SER A 304 -19.37 -4.98 19.54
C SER A 304 -18.99 -5.19 18.09
N CYS A 305 -19.08 -6.42 17.60
CA CYS A 305 -18.88 -6.73 16.20
C CYS A 305 -19.91 -6.06 15.29
N SER A 306 -21.18 -5.95 15.73
CA SER A 306 -22.22 -5.26 14.96
C SER A 306 -21.90 -3.78 14.76
N SER A 307 -21.37 -3.11 15.78
CA SER A 307 -20.95 -1.71 15.69
C SER A 307 -19.74 -1.55 14.76
N LEU A 308 -18.75 -2.44 14.84
CA LEU A 308 -17.58 -2.43 13.97
C LEU A 308 -17.98 -2.63 12.49
N ARG A 309 -18.83 -3.62 12.21
CA ARG A 309 -19.36 -3.87 10.85
C ARG A 309 -20.15 -2.67 10.32
N TYR A 310 -21.00 -2.06 11.17
CA TYR A 310 -21.75 -0.86 10.83
C TYR A 310 -20.82 0.31 10.48
N ASN A 311 -19.79 0.55 11.29
CA ASN A 311 -18.81 1.62 11.05
C ASN A 311 -18.05 1.39 9.76
N LEU A 312 -17.48 0.20 9.54
CA LEU A 312 -16.75 -0.12 8.32
C LEU A 312 -17.63 -0.03 7.06
N TYR A 313 -18.90 -0.47 7.16
CA TYR A 313 -19.84 -0.34 6.05
C TYR A 313 -20.08 1.13 5.71
N ASN A 314 -20.56 1.93 6.65
CA ASN A 314 -20.99 3.31 6.39
C ASN A 314 -19.81 4.27 6.12
N LYS A 315 -18.60 3.95 6.60
CA LYS A 315 -17.42 4.78 6.39
C LYS A 315 -16.67 4.47 5.08
N GLY A 316 -16.94 3.30 4.48
CA GLY A 316 -16.22 2.94 3.24
C GLY A 316 -16.83 1.79 2.44
N PHE A 317 -17.05 0.61 3.04
CA PHE A 317 -17.47 -0.57 2.27
C PHE A 317 -18.86 -0.44 1.62
N GLN A 318 -19.68 0.52 2.03
CA GLN A 318 -20.93 0.88 1.36
C GLN A 318 -20.70 1.21 -0.12
N ALA A 319 -19.57 1.87 -0.47
CA ALA A 319 -19.20 2.17 -1.85
C ALA A 319 -19.13 0.94 -2.76
N MET A 320 -18.97 -0.26 -2.19
CA MET A 320 -18.95 -1.52 -2.94
C MET A 320 -20.35 -2.09 -3.21
N ASN A 321 -21.41 -1.50 -2.68
CA ASN A 321 -22.77 -2.00 -2.79
C ASN A 321 -23.59 -1.19 -3.81
N GLU A 322 -23.62 -1.63 -5.06
CA GLU A 322 -24.36 -0.97 -6.16
C GLU A 322 -25.87 -0.89 -5.93
N SER A 323 -26.40 -1.69 -5.00
CA SER A 323 -27.85 -1.70 -4.68
C SER A 323 -28.22 -0.74 -3.54
N ASP A 324 -27.24 -0.11 -2.90
CA ASP A 324 -27.48 0.85 -1.82
C ASP A 324 -27.86 2.22 -2.42
N PRO A 325 -29.04 2.79 -2.06
CA PRO A 325 -29.48 4.06 -2.65
C PRO A 325 -28.62 5.27 -2.24
N ASN A 326 -27.74 5.12 -1.25
CA ASN A 326 -26.79 6.17 -0.84
C ASN A 326 -25.46 6.09 -1.61
N VAL A 327 -25.32 5.18 -2.57
CA VAL A 327 -24.13 5.05 -3.41
C VAL A 327 -24.43 5.64 -4.79
N ALA A 328 -23.84 6.80 -5.05
CA ALA A 328 -23.91 7.42 -6.38
C ALA A 328 -22.87 6.85 -7.34
N GLU A 329 -21.69 6.48 -6.78
CA GLU A 329 -20.57 5.93 -7.54
C GLU A 329 -20.03 4.65 -6.87
N VAL A 330 -19.99 3.53 -7.61
CA VAL A 330 -19.48 2.25 -7.08
C VAL A 330 -17.96 2.19 -7.23
N PHE A 331 -17.27 1.84 -6.13
CA PHE A 331 -15.82 1.69 -6.10
C PHE A 331 -15.37 0.36 -5.52
N PRO A 332 -14.23 -0.18 -5.95
CA PRO A 332 -13.47 -1.06 -5.09
C PRO A 332 -12.98 -0.28 -3.85
N VAL A 333 -13.08 -0.89 -2.67
CA VAL A 333 -12.56 -0.32 -1.43
C VAL A 333 -11.58 -1.30 -0.82
N MET A 334 -10.43 -0.81 -0.37
CA MET A 334 -9.43 -1.58 0.35
C MET A 334 -9.34 -1.11 1.80
N LEU A 335 -9.27 -2.04 2.75
CA LEU A 335 -8.86 -1.76 4.12
C LEU A 335 -7.33 -1.86 4.18
N THR A 336 -6.64 -0.76 3.88
CA THR A 336 -5.19 -0.75 3.69
C THR A 336 -4.41 -0.75 4.98
N GLU A 337 -5.07 -0.39 6.10
CA GLU A 337 -4.54 -0.61 7.43
C GLU A 337 -5.60 -1.02 8.44
N PHE A 338 -5.28 -2.02 9.21
CA PHE A 338 -5.95 -2.44 10.44
C PHE A 338 -4.97 -3.27 11.25
N GLY A 339 -5.16 -3.35 12.55
CA GLY A 339 -4.24 -4.15 13.37
C GLY A 339 -4.50 -3.99 14.86
N GLN A 340 -3.76 -4.77 15.61
CA GLN A 340 -3.77 -4.78 17.06
C GLN A 340 -2.41 -5.24 17.58
N ALA A 341 -2.18 -5.08 18.89
CA ALA A 341 -1.04 -5.72 19.53
C ALA A 341 -1.11 -7.25 19.38
N MET A 342 0.03 -7.89 19.19
CA MET A 342 0.12 -9.34 19.00
C MET A 342 0.30 -10.11 20.32
N ASN A 343 0.48 -9.42 21.44
CA ASN A 343 0.68 -10.01 22.76
C ASN A 343 0.22 -9.07 23.88
N GLY A 344 0.25 -9.57 25.12
CA GLY A 344 -0.06 -8.79 26.32
C GLY A 344 -1.54 -8.49 26.53
N ALA A 345 -1.82 -7.54 27.41
CA ALA A 345 -3.19 -7.15 27.78
C ALA A 345 -3.94 -6.55 26.58
N ASP A 346 -3.28 -5.77 25.76
CA ASP A 346 -3.89 -5.10 24.60
C ASP A 346 -4.35 -6.11 23.53
N TYR A 347 -3.62 -7.23 23.35
CA TYR A 347 -4.10 -8.32 22.51
C TYR A 347 -5.38 -8.93 23.05
N ASN A 348 -5.47 -9.16 24.35
CA ASN A 348 -6.66 -9.75 24.97
C ASN A 348 -7.90 -8.84 24.86
N THR A 349 -7.72 -7.52 24.85
CA THR A 349 -8.83 -6.56 24.64
C THR A 349 -9.30 -6.51 23.20
N ALA A 350 -8.46 -6.91 22.24
CA ALA A 350 -8.79 -6.90 20.82
C ALA A 350 -9.56 -8.14 20.34
N ASN A 351 -9.92 -9.08 21.18
CA ASN A 351 -10.58 -10.35 20.78
C ASN A 351 -11.82 -10.17 19.91
N THR A 352 -12.72 -9.24 20.28
CA THR A 352 -13.93 -8.95 19.49
C THR A 352 -13.58 -8.38 18.12
N TYR A 353 -12.62 -7.48 18.07
CA TYR A 353 -12.13 -6.86 16.83
C TYR A 353 -11.53 -7.91 15.89
N VAL A 354 -10.61 -8.73 16.40
CA VAL A 354 -9.93 -9.79 15.65
C VAL A 354 -10.91 -10.81 15.08
N SER A 355 -11.81 -11.35 15.93
CA SER A 355 -12.79 -12.34 15.47
C SER A 355 -13.78 -11.76 14.49
N CYS A 356 -14.23 -10.52 14.71
CA CYS A 356 -15.15 -9.85 13.80
C CYS A 356 -14.56 -9.62 12.42
N LEU A 357 -13.33 -9.08 12.33
CA LEU A 357 -12.68 -8.83 11.06
C LEU A 357 -12.34 -10.12 10.31
N SER A 358 -11.95 -11.18 11.03
CA SER A 358 -11.65 -12.48 10.41
C SER A 358 -12.84 -13.12 9.70
N GLU A 359 -14.07 -12.76 10.08
CA GLU A 359 -15.30 -13.18 9.42
C GLU A 359 -15.80 -12.16 8.40
N TYR A 360 -15.80 -10.87 8.78
CA TYR A 360 -16.42 -9.82 7.98
C TYR A 360 -15.69 -9.49 6.69
N LEU A 361 -14.35 -9.41 6.70
CA LEU A 361 -13.57 -9.08 5.50
C LEU A 361 -13.72 -10.14 4.38
N PRO A 362 -13.69 -11.46 4.69
CA PRO A 362 -14.06 -12.50 3.72
C PRO A 362 -15.50 -12.40 3.22
N GLU A 363 -16.46 -12.09 4.11
CA GLU A 363 -17.89 -11.96 3.76
C GLU A 363 -18.11 -10.86 2.72
N VAL A 364 -17.53 -9.69 2.94
CA VAL A 364 -17.63 -8.56 1.99
C VAL A 364 -16.66 -8.65 0.83
N LYS A 365 -15.75 -9.63 0.83
CA LYS A 365 -14.68 -9.82 -0.18
C LYS A 365 -13.87 -8.55 -0.40
N ALA A 366 -13.59 -7.81 0.66
CA ALA A 366 -12.73 -6.64 0.60
C ALA A 366 -11.26 -7.05 0.47
N SER A 367 -10.47 -6.30 -0.29
CA SER A 367 -9.02 -6.36 -0.23
C SER A 367 -8.53 -5.68 1.04
N TRP A 368 -7.44 -6.18 1.63
CA TRP A 368 -6.93 -5.64 2.89
C TRP A 368 -5.44 -5.88 3.11
N PHE A 369 -4.82 -5.03 3.96
CA PHE A 369 -3.44 -5.15 4.40
C PHE A 369 -3.36 -4.93 5.91
N ILE A 370 -2.89 -5.94 6.65
CA ILE A 370 -2.70 -5.81 8.10
C ILE A 370 -1.46 -4.96 8.40
N TRP A 371 -1.54 -4.11 9.40
CA TRP A 371 -0.41 -3.45 10.02
C TRP A 371 0.15 -4.37 11.10
N VAL A 372 1.35 -4.99 11.03
CA VAL A 372 2.47 -4.74 10.12
C VAL A 372 3.42 -5.95 10.08
N ILE A 373 4.08 -6.20 8.94
CA ILE A 373 5.12 -7.24 8.83
C ILE A 373 6.46 -6.68 9.35
N VAL A 374 6.62 -6.74 10.66
CA VAL A 374 7.83 -6.29 11.36
C VAL A 374 8.02 -7.08 12.66
N GLY A 375 9.27 -7.22 13.08
CA GLY A 375 9.67 -7.56 14.44
C GLY A 375 10.28 -6.33 15.09
N ARG A 376 11.62 -6.15 14.99
CA ARG A 376 12.29 -4.89 15.30
C ARG A 376 12.47 -4.04 14.05
N TYR A 377 12.24 -2.74 14.20
CA TYR A 377 12.61 -1.71 13.24
C TYR A 377 14.10 -1.42 13.29
N TYR A 378 14.65 -0.80 12.25
CA TYR A 378 15.98 -0.18 12.34
C TYR A 378 15.99 0.90 13.41
N THR A 379 15.02 1.80 13.36
CA THR A 379 14.75 2.81 14.39
C THR A 379 13.27 3.21 14.35
N ARG A 380 12.73 3.57 15.50
CA ARG A 380 11.38 4.12 15.62
C ARG A 380 11.34 5.12 16.77
N GLN A 381 10.94 6.36 16.47
CA GLN A 381 10.86 7.44 17.48
C GLN A 381 12.18 7.62 18.26
N GLY A 382 13.31 7.52 17.56
CA GLY A 382 14.65 7.66 18.16
C GLY A 382 15.16 6.42 18.93
N ILE A 383 14.38 5.34 19.01
CA ILE A 383 14.77 4.08 19.64
C ILE A 383 15.22 3.10 18.56
N GLN A 384 16.49 2.76 18.57
CA GLN A 384 17.06 1.79 17.64
C GLN A 384 16.69 0.36 18.03
N GLU A 385 16.50 -0.48 16.99
CA GLU A 385 16.02 -1.86 17.14
C GLU A 385 14.74 -1.94 18.01
N PHE A 386 13.81 -0.99 17.81
CA PHE A 386 12.53 -0.93 18.51
C PHE A 386 11.69 -2.19 18.23
N ASP A 387 11.34 -2.95 19.29
CA ASP A 387 10.48 -4.13 19.21
C ASP A 387 9.00 -3.69 19.22
N ASP A 388 8.33 -3.86 18.10
CA ASP A 388 6.93 -3.46 17.95
C ASP A 388 5.96 -4.54 18.44
N SER A 389 5.15 -4.21 19.46
CA SER A 389 4.10 -5.10 19.95
C SER A 389 3.03 -5.43 18.88
N TRP A 390 2.85 -4.59 17.86
CA TRP A 390 1.92 -4.77 16.75
C TRP A 390 2.49 -5.58 15.60
N GLY A 391 3.81 -5.78 15.58
CA GLY A 391 4.48 -6.54 14.56
C GLY A 391 4.07 -8.00 14.53
N LEU A 392 3.81 -8.52 13.33
CA LEU A 392 3.49 -9.94 13.11
C LEU A 392 4.67 -10.86 13.42
N LYS A 393 5.91 -10.34 13.34
CA LYS A 393 7.14 -11.11 13.54
C LYS A 393 7.65 -10.98 14.98
N LYS A 394 8.34 -12.02 15.47
CA LYS A 394 9.16 -11.92 16.68
C LYS A 394 10.21 -10.83 16.52
N ALA A 395 10.73 -10.31 17.62
CA ALA A 395 11.73 -9.26 17.64
C ALA A 395 12.93 -9.52 16.70
N ASP A 396 13.39 -10.76 16.63
CA ASP A 396 14.50 -11.23 15.79
C ASP A 396 14.06 -11.74 14.39
N TRP A 397 12.81 -11.52 14.03
CA TRP A 397 12.18 -11.97 12.77
C TRP A 397 12.17 -13.48 12.53
N SER A 398 12.58 -14.32 13.51
CA SER A 398 12.71 -15.78 13.36
C SER A 398 11.40 -16.54 13.19
N GLY A 399 10.25 -15.89 13.38
CA GLY A 399 8.92 -16.53 13.29
C GLY A 399 7.82 -15.53 13.62
N TRP A 400 6.59 -16.03 13.72
CA TRP A 400 5.43 -15.21 14.05
C TRP A 400 5.39 -14.90 15.54
N LYS A 401 5.03 -13.66 15.90
CA LYS A 401 4.95 -13.21 17.30
C LYS A 401 3.80 -13.90 18.04
N ASN A 402 2.70 -14.20 17.33
CA ASN A 402 1.53 -14.87 17.87
C ASN A 402 1.03 -15.97 16.91
N ASP A 403 1.53 -17.20 17.12
CA ASP A 403 1.18 -18.37 16.27
C ASP A 403 -0.31 -18.71 16.36
N ASP A 404 -0.94 -18.48 17.53
CA ASP A 404 -2.38 -18.70 17.71
C ASP A 404 -3.22 -17.75 16.88
N TYR A 405 -2.88 -16.46 16.86
CA TYR A 405 -3.53 -15.47 16.00
C TYR A 405 -3.40 -15.83 14.53
N ILE A 406 -2.20 -16.19 14.10
CA ILE A 406 -1.94 -16.62 12.71
C ILE A 406 -2.81 -17.82 12.33
N ALA A 407 -2.87 -18.84 13.20
CA ALA A 407 -3.58 -20.07 12.90
C ALA A 407 -5.11 -19.94 12.97
N LYS A 408 -5.62 -19.26 14.00
CA LYS A 408 -7.06 -19.21 14.32
C LYS A 408 -7.83 -18.14 13.57
N TYR A 409 -7.16 -17.02 13.23
CA TYR A 409 -7.82 -15.84 12.65
C TYR A 409 -7.25 -15.46 11.29
N LEU A 410 -5.94 -15.21 11.20
CA LEU A 410 -5.36 -14.62 10.00
C LEU A 410 -5.38 -15.58 8.79
N LYS A 411 -4.97 -16.84 8.95
CA LYS A 411 -5.05 -17.85 7.87
C LYS A 411 -6.48 -18.09 7.37
N PRO A 412 -7.49 -18.29 8.23
CA PRO A 412 -8.89 -18.37 7.80
C PRO A 412 -9.39 -17.13 7.07
N GLN A 413 -9.04 -15.93 7.56
CA GLN A 413 -9.36 -14.65 6.92
C GLN A 413 -8.76 -14.55 5.51
N ILE A 414 -7.47 -14.88 5.35
CA ILE A 414 -6.80 -14.93 4.06
C ILE A 414 -7.52 -15.89 3.11
N ALA A 415 -7.72 -17.12 3.55
CA ALA A 415 -8.36 -18.17 2.74
C ALA A 415 -9.78 -17.77 2.30
N GLY A 416 -10.56 -17.18 3.20
CA GLY A 416 -11.91 -16.68 2.91
C GLY A 416 -11.93 -15.51 1.93
N THR A 417 -11.01 -14.56 2.08
CA THR A 417 -10.87 -13.39 1.18
C THR A 417 -10.46 -13.83 -0.24
N LEU A 418 -9.52 -14.76 -0.35
CA LEU A 418 -8.97 -15.21 -1.64
C LEU A 418 -9.79 -16.33 -2.30
N LYS A 419 -10.82 -16.84 -1.63
CA LYS A 419 -11.72 -17.85 -2.21
C LYS A 419 -12.47 -17.25 -3.41
N LYS A 420 -12.29 -17.90 -4.57
CA LYS A 420 -12.96 -17.55 -5.84
C LYS A 420 -14.46 -17.76 -5.79
#